data_7c0b5de2a22da277f16996fea9993e28
#
_entry.id   7c0b5de2a22da277f16996fea9993e28
#
_cell.length_a   1.000
_cell.length_b   1.000
_cell.length_c   1.000
_cell.angle_alpha   90.00
_cell.angle_beta   90.00
_cell.angle_gamma   90.00
#
_symmetry.space_group_name_H-M   'P 1'
#
loop_
_entity.id
_entity.type
_entity.pdbx_description
1 polymer ?
#
loop_
_entity_poly.entity_id
_entity_poly.type
_entity_poly.pdbx_seq_one_letter_code
_entity_poly.pdbx_strand_id
1 'polypeptide(L)'
;MAVQTQMQTNVSIYDAYVNDSDLIGTHARMQQAVNLTEWMKGEGKDVTLPTLDLKDFIGLQFTTGPDGNLYQLPDQQFANLYWFRKDWFDRPEIKKQFKAKYGYELGVPVNWSAYEDIAKFFSEDVKKIDGVNIYGHMDYGKRAPDLGWRMTDAWLSMAGAGSKGLPNGVPVDEWGIRMEAGTCNPVGANVTRGGATNGPAAVYAIRKWDEWLRAYAPPGAAAMDFYQSLPSLSSGNVAQQIFWYTAFTASLVGKDPNNKVVDKDGMPLWRMGPSPKGPYWEQGMKLGYQDVGSWTMFKSTPVDRRKAAWLYAQFTVSKTVSLKKADVGLTFVRKSTLNDKHFTKRAPELGGLIEFYRSDNRNVWSPTGINVPDYPKLAQLWWQHIGEVNSGTFTPQQTMDRLADEMDLVMSRMEAADKGSNAYGGCGPRLNKPREASYWLNKAGSPKAKVNEKPQGKTVAFKDAWK
;
A
#
# COMPACT_ATOMS: atom_id res chain seq x y z
N MET A 1 2.74 7.22 -18.64
CA MET A 1 2.40 8.12 -19.78
C MET A 1 1.89 7.34 -20.99
N ALA A 2 2.65 6.44 -21.63
CA ALA A 2 2.20 5.76 -22.86
C ALA A 2 0.89 4.96 -22.72
N VAL A 3 0.71 4.21 -21.65
CA VAL A 3 -0.54 3.48 -21.35
C VAL A 3 -1.73 4.44 -21.21
N GLN A 4 -1.55 5.54 -20.50
CA GLN A 4 -2.61 6.54 -20.32
C GLN A 4 -2.96 7.23 -21.66
N THR A 5 -1.96 7.50 -22.51
CA THR A 5 -2.20 8.01 -23.85
C THR A 5 -3.04 7.02 -24.68
N GLN A 6 -2.73 5.72 -24.63
CA GLN A 6 -3.54 4.70 -25.31
C GLN A 6 -4.99 4.68 -24.80
N MET A 7 -5.18 4.78 -23.47
CA MET A 7 -6.53 4.80 -22.90
C MET A 7 -7.32 6.04 -23.27
N GLN A 8 -6.65 7.20 -23.42
CA GLN A 8 -7.30 8.45 -23.79
C GLN A 8 -7.59 8.55 -25.30
N THR A 9 -6.67 8.08 -26.14
CA THR A 9 -6.78 8.18 -27.59
C THR A 9 -7.44 7.00 -28.27
N ASN A 10 -7.60 5.88 -27.54
CA ASN A 10 -8.07 4.59 -28.05
C ASN A 10 -7.23 4.03 -29.22
N VAL A 11 -5.95 4.42 -29.30
CA VAL A 11 -5.01 3.92 -30.31
C VAL A 11 -4.23 2.75 -29.72
N SER A 12 -4.26 1.58 -30.38
CA SER A 12 -3.56 0.38 -29.93
C SER A 12 -2.04 0.52 -30.10
N ILE A 13 -1.33 0.77 -28.98
CA ILE A 13 0.14 0.80 -28.89
C ILE A 13 0.63 -0.51 -28.27
N TYR A 14 0.00 -0.92 -27.16
CA TYR A 14 0.27 -2.14 -26.43
C TYR A 14 -0.98 -3.04 -26.44
N ASP A 15 -0.79 -4.35 -26.41
CA ASP A 15 -1.89 -5.33 -26.37
C ASP A 15 -2.37 -5.59 -24.96
N ALA A 16 -1.42 -5.67 -24.04
CA ALA A 16 -1.63 -5.82 -22.60
C ALA A 16 -0.42 -5.28 -21.85
N TYR A 17 -0.58 -5.09 -20.56
CA TYR A 17 0.51 -4.71 -19.66
C TYR A 17 0.22 -5.18 -18.24
N VAL A 18 1.25 -5.27 -17.42
CA VAL A 18 1.12 -5.51 -15.98
C VAL A 18 1.14 -4.16 -15.26
N ASN A 19 0.14 -3.92 -14.43
CA ASN A 19 0.03 -2.73 -13.59
C ASN A 19 -0.55 -3.08 -12.23
N ASP A 20 -0.42 -2.16 -11.30
CA ASP A 20 -0.94 -2.34 -9.95
C ASP A 20 -2.46 -2.22 -9.90
N SER A 21 -3.09 -2.91 -8.96
CA SER A 21 -4.54 -2.85 -8.76
C SER A 21 -5.05 -1.51 -8.23
N ASP A 22 -4.17 -0.61 -7.81
CA ASP A 22 -4.49 0.81 -7.53
C ASP A 22 -5.22 1.49 -8.67
N LEU A 23 -4.94 1.08 -9.91
CA LEU A 23 -5.55 1.63 -11.11
C LEU A 23 -6.95 1.08 -11.40
N ILE A 24 -7.44 0.12 -10.59
CA ILE A 24 -8.72 -0.55 -10.87
C ILE A 24 -9.90 0.43 -10.94
N GLY A 25 -9.94 1.41 -10.03
CA GLY A 25 -10.98 2.43 -10.01
C GLY A 25 -10.96 3.35 -11.23
N THR A 26 -9.76 3.65 -11.73
CA THR A 26 -9.55 4.43 -12.96
C THR A 26 -9.92 3.61 -14.20
N HIS A 27 -9.44 2.37 -14.31
CA HIS A 27 -9.72 1.48 -15.44
C HIS A 27 -11.20 1.19 -15.62
N ALA A 28 -11.91 0.89 -14.54
CA ALA A 28 -13.35 0.63 -14.57
C ALA A 28 -14.13 1.87 -15.02
N ARG A 29 -13.75 3.05 -14.54
CA ARG A 29 -14.42 4.32 -14.91
C ARG A 29 -14.12 4.77 -16.34
N MET A 30 -12.87 4.67 -16.79
CA MET A 30 -12.49 5.03 -18.15
C MET A 30 -13.01 4.06 -19.21
N GLN A 31 -13.48 2.86 -18.81
CA GLN A 31 -14.08 1.86 -19.68
C GLN A 31 -13.21 1.39 -20.87
N GLN A 32 -11.90 1.64 -20.81
CA GLN A 32 -10.95 1.26 -21.87
C GLN A 32 -10.27 -0.09 -21.63
N ALA A 33 -10.26 -0.56 -20.40
CA ALA A 33 -9.82 -1.91 -20.08
C ALA A 33 -10.89 -2.94 -20.46
N VAL A 34 -10.44 -4.12 -20.85
CA VAL A 34 -11.33 -5.24 -21.14
C VAL A 34 -11.96 -5.73 -19.85
N ASN A 35 -13.29 -5.84 -19.82
CA ASN A 35 -14.02 -6.52 -18.76
C ASN A 35 -13.76 -8.02 -18.88
N LEU A 36 -12.89 -8.57 -18.03
CA LEU A 36 -12.50 -9.99 -18.09
C LEU A 36 -13.66 -10.92 -17.74
N THR A 37 -14.62 -10.48 -16.93
CA THR A 37 -15.82 -11.28 -16.64
C THR A 37 -16.63 -11.56 -17.90
N GLU A 38 -16.83 -10.55 -18.74
CA GLU A 38 -17.55 -10.69 -20.01
C GLU A 38 -16.68 -11.33 -21.09
N TRP A 39 -15.38 -10.99 -21.11
CA TRP A 39 -14.40 -11.57 -22.04
C TRP A 39 -14.38 -13.10 -21.98
N MET A 40 -14.31 -13.68 -20.78
CA MET A 40 -14.26 -15.12 -20.57
C MET A 40 -15.56 -15.84 -20.97
N LYS A 41 -16.69 -15.13 -21.02
CA LYS A 41 -17.98 -15.68 -21.46
C LYS A 41 -18.22 -15.48 -22.96
N GLY A 42 -17.62 -14.44 -23.54
CA GLY A 42 -17.82 -13.97 -24.91
C GLY A 42 -16.64 -14.27 -25.82
N GLU A 43 -16.00 -13.18 -26.33
CA GLU A 43 -14.96 -13.24 -27.38
C GLU A 43 -13.70 -14.04 -26.97
N GLY A 44 -13.38 -14.12 -25.69
CA GLY A 44 -12.23 -14.89 -25.19
C GLY A 44 -12.55 -16.30 -24.68
N LYS A 45 -13.80 -16.76 -24.85
CA LYS A 45 -14.24 -18.04 -24.30
C LYS A 45 -13.44 -19.23 -24.82
N ASP A 46 -13.16 -19.26 -26.10
CA ASP A 46 -12.43 -20.32 -26.79
C ASP A 46 -10.94 -20.39 -26.40
N VAL A 47 -10.38 -19.33 -25.88
CA VAL A 47 -8.98 -19.24 -25.42
C VAL A 47 -8.86 -19.10 -23.89
N THR A 48 -9.96 -19.19 -23.16
CA THR A 48 -9.92 -19.24 -21.69
C THR A 48 -9.71 -20.68 -21.25
N LEU A 49 -8.54 -20.95 -20.65
CA LEU A 49 -8.14 -22.29 -20.26
C LEU A 49 -8.96 -22.81 -19.07
N PRO A 50 -9.48 -24.04 -19.11
CA PRO A 50 -10.19 -24.63 -17.97
C PRO A 50 -9.33 -24.72 -16.70
N THR A 51 -8.01 -24.74 -16.88
CA THR A 51 -7.02 -24.80 -15.79
C THR A 51 -6.71 -23.43 -15.15
N LEU A 52 -7.34 -22.35 -15.62
CA LEU A 52 -7.13 -20.99 -15.08
C LEU A 52 -7.46 -20.92 -13.58
N ASP A 53 -8.51 -21.61 -13.13
CA ASP A 53 -8.89 -21.75 -11.72
C ASP A 53 -8.85 -20.43 -10.94
N LEU A 54 -9.82 -19.57 -11.20
CA LEU A 54 -9.91 -18.24 -10.55
C LEU A 54 -10.01 -18.33 -9.02
N LYS A 55 -10.54 -19.42 -8.46
CA LYS A 55 -10.70 -19.59 -7.00
C LYS A 55 -9.37 -19.81 -6.27
N ASP A 56 -8.34 -20.25 -7.00
CA ASP A 56 -6.99 -20.46 -6.47
C ASP A 56 -6.20 -19.16 -6.31
N PHE A 57 -6.66 -18.05 -6.92
CA PHE A 57 -5.96 -16.78 -6.78
C PHE A 57 -6.07 -16.17 -5.38
N ILE A 58 -4.98 -15.56 -4.95
CA ILE A 58 -4.91 -14.65 -3.81
C ILE A 58 -5.07 -13.24 -4.38
N GLY A 59 -5.97 -12.46 -3.79
CA GLY A 59 -6.13 -11.05 -4.19
C GLY A 59 -6.99 -10.83 -5.45
N LEU A 60 -7.73 -11.85 -5.94
CA LEU A 60 -8.62 -11.65 -7.07
C LEU A 60 -9.65 -10.54 -6.85
N GLN A 61 -10.09 -10.36 -5.61
CA GLN A 61 -11.00 -9.27 -5.22
C GLN A 61 -10.37 -7.88 -5.42
N PHE A 62 -9.04 -7.77 -5.44
CA PHE A 62 -8.33 -6.49 -5.65
C PHE A 62 -8.39 -6.04 -7.11
N THR A 63 -8.66 -6.95 -8.03
CA THR A 63 -8.74 -6.73 -9.46
C THR A 63 -10.17 -6.65 -9.98
N THR A 64 -11.12 -6.53 -9.04
CA THR A 64 -12.55 -6.35 -9.30
C THR A 64 -12.89 -4.86 -9.20
N GLY A 65 -13.50 -4.33 -10.24
CA GLY A 65 -13.92 -2.93 -10.30
C GLY A 65 -15.10 -2.61 -9.39
N PRO A 66 -15.44 -1.33 -9.22
CA PRO A 66 -16.58 -0.91 -8.40
C PRO A 66 -17.94 -1.40 -8.92
N ASP A 67 -18.01 -1.84 -10.16
CA ASP A 67 -19.17 -2.47 -10.82
C ASP A 67 -19.28 -3.98 -10.57
N GLY A 68 -18.36 -4.55 -9.79
CA GLY A 68 -18.31 -5.98 -9.47
C GLY A 68 -17.69 -6.89 -10.55
N ASN A 69 -17.20 -6.31 -11.65
CA ASN A 69 -16.56 -7.07 -12.73
C ASN A 69 -15.04 -7.16 -12.55
N LEU A 70 -14.47 -8.26 -13.02
CA LEU A 70 -13.03 -8.47 -13.07
C LEU A 70 -12.44 -7.73 -14.28
N TYR A 71 -11.40 -6.90 -14.04
CA TYR A 71 -10.70 -6.14 -15.10
C TYR A 71 -9.24 -6.50 -15.25
N GLN A 72 -8.66 -7.18 -14.25
CA GLN A 72 -7.24 -7.52 -14.24
C GLN A 72 -7.05 -8.97 -13.78
N LEU A 73 -6.01 -9.65 -14.28
CA LEU A 73 -5.63 -11.00 -13.86
C LEU A 73 -4.37 -10.92 -12.98
N PRO A 74 -4.41 -11.28 -11.69
CA PRO A 74 -3.27 -11.17 -10.78
C PRO A 74 -2.03 -11.92 -11.27
N ASP A 75 -0.85 -11.25 -11.27
CA ASP A 75 0.45 -11.80 -11.64
C ASP A 75 1.50 -11.73 -10.53
N GLN A 76 1.45 -10.68 -9.72
CA GLN A 76 2.39 -10.42 -8.63
C GLN A 76 1.64 -9.94 -7.38
N GLN A 77 2.27 -10.07 -6.21
CA GLN A 77 1.71 -9.57 -4.95
C GLN A 77 2.68 -8.57 -4.32
N PHE A 78 2.12 -7.56 -3.67
CA PHE A 78 2.85 -6.56 -2.89
C PHE A 78 2.15 -6.37 -1.56
N ALA A 79 2.89 -6.01 -0.51
CA ALA A 79 2.30 -5.54 0.73
C ALA A 79 3.29 -4.68 1.50
N ASN A 80 2.81 -3.59 2.10
CA ASN A 80 3.55 -2.83 3.07
C ASN A 80 3.40 -3.48 4.44
N LEU A 81 4.51 -3.88 5.03
CA LEU A 81 4.56 -4.57 6.31
C LEU A 81 5.60 -3.93 7.22
N TYR A 82 5.47 -4.15 8.52
CA TYR A 82 6.46 -3.77 9.49
C TYR A 82 7.63 -4.75 9.45
N TRP A 83 8.86 -4.22 9.38
CA TRP A 83 10.12 -4.96 9.37
C TRP A 83 11.00 -4.55 10.54
N PHE A 84 11.67 -5.51 11.18
CA PHE A 84 12.58 -5.26 12.30
C PHE A 84 13.76 -6.24 12.31
N ARG A 85 14.86 -5.81 12.88
CA ARG A 85 16.06 -6.61 13.09
C ARG A 85 15.86 -7.52 14.31
N LYS A 86 15.39 -8.74 14.04
CA LYS A 86 15.11 -9.71 15.09
C LYS A 86 16.32 -10.03 15.94
N ASP A 87 17.49 -10.13 15.33
CA ASP A 87 18.77 -10.36 16.03
C ASP A 87 19.08 -9.28 17.08
N TRP A 88 18.75 -8.01 16.80
CA TRP A 88 18.91 -6.91 17.76
C TRP A 88 17.81 -6.90 18.82
N PHE A 89 16.57 -7.13 18.40
CA PHE A 89 15.43 -7.19 19.31
C PHE A 89 15.53 -8.35 20.30
N ASP A 90 16.26 -9.41 19.98
CA ASP A 90 16.44 -10.57 20.85
C ASP A 90 17.62 -10.44 21.81
N ARG A 91 18.49 -9.43 21.67
CA ARG A 91 19.62 -9.22 22.60
C ARG A 91 19.14 -8.91 24.01
N PRO A 92 19.54 -9.69 25.04
CA PRO A 92 19.06 -9.51 26.41
C PRO A 92 19.35 -8.12 26.98
N GLU A 93 20.53 -7.56 26.69
CA GLU A 93 20.95 -6.23 27.15
C GLU A 93 20.09 -5.12 26.52
N ILE A 94 19.73 -5.24 25.24
CA ILE A 94 18.86 -4.28 24.52
C ILE A 94 17.44 -4.36 25.10
N LYS A 95 16.89 -5.56 25.28
CA LYS A 95 15.57 -5.75 25.93
C LYS A 95 15.52 -5.13 27.32
N LYS A 96 16.55 -5.37 28.12
CA LYS A 96 16.63 -4.83 29.49
C LYS A 96 16.66 -3.30 29.50
N GLN A 97 17.47 -2.70 28.65
CA GLN A 97 17.57 -1.23 28.53
C GLN A 97 16.25 -0.62 28.06
N PHE A 98 15.62 -1.19 27.02
CA PHE A 98 14.34 -0.71 26.53
C PHE A 98 13.25 -0.78 27.61
N LYS A 99 13.12 -1.93 28.28
CA LYS A 99 12.13 -2.11 29.36
C LYS A 99 12.36 -1.14 30.52
N ALA A 100 13.61 -0.91 30.90
CA ALA A 100 13.93 0.05 31.95
C ALA A 100 13.53 1.48 31.60
N LYS A 101 13.65 1.86 30.31
CA LYS A 101 13.31 3.22 29.86
C LYS A 101 11.81 3.44 29.64
N TYR A 102 11.13 2.48 28.99
CA TYR A 102 9.75 2.67 28.53
C TYR A 102 8.69 1.93 29.39
N GLY A 103 9.11 1.03 30.27
CA GLY A 103 8.21 0.30 31.18
C GLY A 103 7.48 -0.89 30.55
N TYR A 104 7.78 -1.24 29.30
CA TYR A 104 7.21 -2.40 28.61
C TYR A 104 8.26 -3.15 27.78
N GLU A 105 7.95 -4.36 27.33
CA GLU A 105 8.91 -5.22 26.63
C GLU A 105 9.19 -4.71 25.19
N LEU A 106 10.45 -4.84 24.74
CA LEU A 106 10.80 -4.68 23.34
C LEU A 106 10.19 -5.83 22.51
N GLY A 107 9.42 -5.51 21.50
CA GLY A 107 8.74 -6.48 20.65
C GLY A 107 8.15 -5.84 19.39
N VAL A 108 7.26 -6.56 18.71
CA VAL A 108 6.55 -6.03 17.54
C VAL A 108 5.57 -4.93 17.99
N PRO A 109 5.69 -3.69 17.49
CA PRO A 109 4.84 -2.59 17.90
C PRO A 109 3.40 -2.80 17.44
N VAL A 110 2.45 -2.65 18.35
CA VAL A 110 1.01 -2.69 18.06
C VAL A 110 0.51 -1.32 17.63
N ASN A 111 1.09 -0.25 18.17
CA ASN A 111 0.71 1.11 17.90
C ASN A 111 1.90 2.01 17.54
N TRP A 112 1.60 3.18 16.99
CA TRP A 112 2.62 4.16 16.56
C TRP A 112 3.46 4.70 17.70
N SER A 113 2.91 4.78 18.92
CA SER A 113 3.70 5.19 20.09
C SER A 113 4.84 4.22 20.35
N ALA A 114 4.58 2.90 20.30
CA ALA A 114 5.63 1.90 20.45
C ALA A 114 6.63 1.92 19.29
N TYR A 115 6.17 2.11 18.06
CA TYR A 115 7.07 2.28 16.91
C TYR A 115 8.01 3.47 17.08
N GLU A 116 7.48 4.62 17.51
CA GLU A 116 8.26 5.83 17.76
C GLU A 116 9.23 5.64 18.93
N ASP A 117 8.79 5.02 20.03
CA ASP A 117 9.66 4.70 21.17
C ASP A 117 10.83 3.80 20.77
N ILE A 118 10.57 2.78 19.93
CA ILE A 118 11.62 1.88 19.40
C ILE A 118 12.56 2.68 18.46
N ALA A 119 12.01 3.50 17.56
CA ALA A 119 12.82 4.33 16.65
C ALA A 119 13.75 5.25 17.43
N LYS A 120 13.21 5.95 18.41
CA LYS A 120 13.97 6.84 19.30
C LYS A 120 15.03 6.08 20.10
N PHE A 121 14.65 4.94 20.68
CA PHE A 121 15.56 4.13 21.49
C PHE A 121 16.80 3.69 20.70
N PHE A 122 16.63 3.15 19.50
CA PHE A 122 17.78 2.73 18.68
C PHE A 122 18.61 3.91 18.20
N SER A 123 17.98 5.04 17.82
CA SER A 123 18.70 6.21 17.31
C SER A 123 19.41 7.03 18.40
N GLU A 124 18.84 7.18 19.58
CA GLU A 124 19.32 8.11 20.60
C GLU A 124 20.02 7.44 21.78
N ASP A 125 19.59 6.20 22.18
CA ASP A 125 20.14 5.52 23.35
C ASP A 125 21.16 4.47 22.95
N VAL A 126 20.80 3.55 22.05
CA VAL A 126 21.69 2.48 21.60
C VAL A 126 22.80 3.03 20.69
N LYS A 127 22.45 3.78 19.66
CA LYS A 127 23.31 4.50 18.69
C LYS A 127 24.29 3.62 17.90
N LYS A 128 24.85 2.60 18.52
CA LYS A 128 25.83 1.68 17.89
C LYS A 128 25.56 0.24 18.32
N ILE A 129 25.71 -0.66 17.37
CA ILE A 129 25.72 -2.11 17.59
C ILE A 129 26.94 -2.67 16.85
N ASP A 130 27.75 -3.45 17.54
CA ASP A 130 28.95 -4.08 16.98
C ASP A 130 29.88 -3.08 16.25
N GLY A 131 29.98 -1.84 16.80
CA GLY A 131 30.80 -0.75 16.24
C GLY A 131 30.13 0.04 15.09
N VAL A 132 28.99 -0.40 14.57
CA VAL A 132 28.26 0.26 13.48
C VAL A 132 27.25 1.27 14.03
N ASN A 133 27.23 2.49 13.49
CA ASN A 133 26.19 3.46 13.79
C ASN A 133 24.85 2.95 13.27
N ILE A 134 23.81 3.01 14.09
CA ILE A 134 22.47 2.52 13.75
C ILE A 134 21.42 3.61 13.85
N TYR A 135 20.34 3.40 13.11
CA TYR A 135 19.20 4.28 13.00
C TYR A 135 17.92 3.51 13.33
N GLY A 136 17.03 4.12 14.07
CA GLY A 136 15.81 3.46 14.56
C GLY A 136 14.69 3.37 13.53
N HIS A 137 14.80 4.10 12.41
CA HIS A 137 13.80 4.19 11.35
C HIS A 137 14.46 4.37 9.99
N MET A 138 13.77 3.98 8.93
CA MET A 138 14.12 4.33 7.55
C MET A 138 12.85 4.60 6.75
N ASP A 139 12.90 5.67 5.98
CA ASP A 139 11.95 6.00 4.93
C ASP A 139 12.64 6.90 3.90
N TYR A 140 11.90 7.38 2.89
CA TYR A 140 12.41 8.29 1.87
C TYR A 140 11.49 9.49 1.72
N GLY A 141 12.03 10.62 1.23
CA GLY A 141 11.31 11.90 1.23
C GLY A 141 11.51 12.76 -0.02
N LYS A 142 12.24 12.28 -1.03
CA LYS A 142 12.46 13.04 -2.26
C LYS A 142 11.13 13.31 -2.96
N ARG A 143 10.94 14.54 -3.45
CA ARG A 143 9.78 14.94 -4.23
C ARG A 143 9.79 14.25 -5.60
N ALA A 144 9.27 13.01 -5.64
CA ALA A 144 9.23 12.12 -6.80
C ALA A 144 7.93 11.29 -6.77
N PRO A 145 7.51 10.67 -7.88
CA PRO A 145 6.24 9.94 -7.97
C PRO A 145 6.03 8.87 -6.90
N ASP A 146 7.08 8.18 -6.49
CA ASP A 146 7.09 7.16 -5.45
C ASP A 146 6.72 7.69 -4.05
N LEU A 147 6.93 8.98 -3.79
CA LEU A 147 6.50 9.60 -2.54
C LEU A 147 4.96 9.63 -2.39
N GLY A 148 4.22 9.72 -3.50
CA GLY A 148 2.77 9.60 -3.52
C GLY A 148 2.31 8.23 -3.05
N TRP A 149 2.85 7.16 -3.64
CA TRP A 149 2.55 5.77 -3.24
C TRP A 149 2.85 5.53 -1.77
N ARG A 150 3.97 6.09 -1.29
CA ARG A 150 4.39 5.91 0.09
C ARG A 150 3.32 6.35 1.08
N MET A 151 2.64 7.45 0.80
CA MET A 151 1.59 8.00 1.66
C MET A 151 0.28 7.20 1.52
N THR A 152 -0.18 7.01 0.30
CA THR A 152 -1.47 6.38 0.02
C THR A 152 -1.47 4.88 0.31
N ASP A 153 -0.33 4.20 0.15
CA ASP A 153 -0.25 2.75 0.35
C ASP A 153 -0.04 2.35 1.83
N ALA A 154 0.51 3.21 2.66
CA ALA A 154 0.84 2.82 4.02
C ALA A 154 0.43 3.85 5.08
N TRP A 155 0.95 5.06 5.02
CA TRP A 155 0.85 6.01 6.14
C TRP A 155 -0.58 6.42 6.46
N LEU A 156 -1.40 6.68 5.45
CA LEU A 156 -2.79 7.11 5.65
C LEU A 156 -3.65 6.00 6.28
N SER A 157 -3.58 4.79 5.73
CA SER A 157 -4.37 3.67 6.25
C SER A 157 -3.95 3.27 7.67
N MET A 158 -2.65 3.22 7.94
CA MET A 158 -2.13 2.95 9.28
C MET A 158 -2.56 4.01 10.29
N ALA A 159 -2.58 5.30 9.90
CA ALA A 159 -3.05 6.37 10.77
C ALA A 159 -4.55 6.26 11.10
N GLY A 160 -5.34 5.67 10.22
CA GLY A 160 -6.79 5.61 10.33
C GLY A 160 -7.49 6.76 9.61
N ALA A 161 -6.99 7.16 8.42
CA ALA A 161 -7.58 8.24 7.63
C ALA A 161 -8.93 7.86 7.00
N GLY A 162 -9.15 6.58 6.70
CA GLY A 162 -10.41 6.09 6.15
C GLY A 162 -11.45 5.73 7.22
N SER A 163 -12.59 5.23 6.77
CA SER A 163 -13.64 4.72 7.65
C SER A 163 -13.64 3.19 7.73
N LYS A 164 -14.48 2.63 8.58
CA LYS A 164 -14.72 1.19 8.66
C LYS A 164 -15.42 0.69 7.39
N GLY A 165 -15.33 -0.61 7.10
CA GLY A 165 -16.03 -1.22 5.97
C GLY A 165 -15.10 -1.56 4.81
N LEU A 166 -14.01 -2.26 5.09
CA LEU A 166 -13.10 -2.80 4.09
C LEU A 166 -13.81 -3.73 3.08
N PRO A 167 -13.34 -3.76 1.81
CA PRO A 167 -12.10 -3.14 1.32
C PRO A 167 -12.20 -1.66 0.95
N ASN A 168 -13.40 -1.08 0.83
CA ASN A 168 -13.58 0.24 0.24
C ASN A 168 -13.50 1.41 1.22
N GLY A 169 -13.43 1.16 2.53
CA GLY A 169 -13.43 2.23 3.53
C GLY A 169 -14.64 3.18 3.39
N VAL A 170 -15.78 2.65 2.96
CA VAL A 170 -17.00 3.44 2.74
C VAL A 170 -17.58 3.89 4.08
N PRO A 171 -17.99 5.15 4.23
CA PRO A 171 -18.16 6.20 3.21
C PRO A 171 -16.90 6.99 2.83
N VAL A 172 -15.78 6.88 3.55
CA VAL A 172 -14.52 7.56 3.25
C VAL A 172 -13.40 6.53 3.13
N ASP A 173 -12.68 6.54 2.02
CA ASP A 173 -11.55 5.64 1.81
C ASP A 173 -10.26 6.15 2.48
N GLU A 174 -9.19 5.41 2.36
CA GLU A 174 -7.88 5.74 2.93
C GLU A 174 -7.19 6.95 2.26
N TRP A 175 -7.62 7.35 1.07
CA TRP A 175 -7.18 8.60 0.45
C TRP A 175 -7.92 9.82 1.01
N GLY A 176 -8.93 9.57 1.82
CA GLY A 176 -9.83 10.60 2.34
C GLY A 176 -10.95 10.96 1.35
N ILE A 177 -11.16 10.18 0.30
CA ILE A 177 -12.25 10.41 -0.66
C ILE A 177 -13.55 9.85 -0.09
N ARG A 178 -14.57 10.70 0.02
CA ARG A 178 -15.92 10.26 0.40
C ARG A 178 -16.64 9.70 -0.83
N MET A 179 -17.33 8.59 -0.61
CA MET A 179 -18.20 7.95 -1.59
C MET A 179 -19.68 8.23 -1.27
N GLU A 180 -20.49 8.36 -2.30
CA GLU A 180 -21.95 8.40 -2.14
C GLU A 180 -22.47 7.01 -1.78
N ALA A 181 -23.30 6.94 -0.74
CA ALA A 181 -23.81 5.66 -0.24
C ALA A 181 -24.61 4.89 -1.31
N GLY A 182 -24.27 3.61 -1.49
CA GLY A 182 -24.93 2.73 -2.45
C GLY A 182 -24.56 2.97 -3.91
N THR A 183 -23.56 3.80 -4.19
CA THR A 183 -23.07 4.10 -5.53
C THR A 183 -21.55 3.88 -5.63
N CYS A 184 -21.00 4.08 -6.84
CA CYS A 184 -19.56 4.12 -7.10
C CYS A 184 -19.04 5.56 -7.33
N ASN A 185 -19.80 6.58 -6.90
CA ASN A 185 -19.50 7.99 -7.17
C ASN A 185 -18.68 8.62 -6.05
N PRO A 186 -17.46 9.12 -6.32
CA PRO A 186 -16.73 10.00 -5.42
C PRO A 186 -17.47 11.33 -5.25
N VAL A 187 -17.57 11.83 -4.01
CA VAL A 187 -18.33 13.06 -3.72
C VAL A 187 -17.53 14.14 -3.01
N GLY A 188 -16.24 13.94 -2.76
CA GLY A 188 -15.34 14.94 -2.23
C GLY A 188 -14.15 14.37 -1.48
N ALA A 189 -13.03 15.09 -1.54
CA ALA A 189 -11.79 14.79 -0.81
C ALA A 189 -11.62 15.74 0.40
N ASN A 190 -11.99 17.02 0.24
CA ASN A 190 -11.90 18.01 1.29
C ASN A 190 -12.93 17.75 2.41
N VAL A 191 -12.55 18.05 3.67
CA VAL A 191 -13.45 17.94 4.84
C VAL A 191 -14.72 18.79 4.69
N THR A 192 -14.68 19.88 3.94
CA THR A 192 -15.85 20.71 3.65
C THR A 192 -16.88 20.01 2.74
N ARG A 193 -16.47 18.97 2.02
CA ARG A 193 -17.32 18.10 1.20
C ARG A 193 -17.57 16.73 1.84
N GLY A 194 -17.09 16.57 3.07
CA GLY A 194 -17.21 15.35 3.86
C GLY A 194 -16.10 14.32 3.62
N GLY A 195 -15.07 14.68 2.85
CA GLY A 195 -13.85 13.89 2.73
C GLY A 195 -13.00 13.94 4.01
N ALA A 196 -11.80 13.39 3.94
CA ALA A 196 -10.85 13.33 5.04
C ALA A 196 -9.40 13.54 4.62
N THR A 197 -9.13 13.93 3.36
CA THR A 197 -7.78 14.12 2.85
C THR A 197 -7.00 15.16 3.66
N ASN A 198 -7.66 16.25 4.06
CA ASN A 198 -7.11 17.26 4.98
C ASN A 198 -7.66 17.13 6.40
N GLY A 199 -8.19 15.97 6.75
CA GLY A 199 -8.68 15.68 8.09
C GLY A 199 -7.58 15.37 9.10
N PRO A 200 -7.90 15.32 10.40
CA PRO A 200 -6.92 15.18 11.49
C PRO A 200 -6.02 13.95 11.35
N ALA A 201 -6.56 12.81 10.94
CA ALA A 201 -5.79 11.57 10.79
C ALA A 201 -4.74 11.65 9.68
N ALA A 202 -5.11 12.21 8.52
CA ALA A 202 -4.20 12.37 7.39
C ALA A 202 -3.11 13.40 7.70
N VAL A 203 -3.46 14.54 8.27
CA VAL A 203 -2.48 15.57 8.72
C VAL A 203 -1.51 14.99 9.75
N TYR A 204 -2.02 14.19 10.69
CA TYR A 204 -1.19 13.50 11.68
C TYR A 204 -0.22 12.51 11.02
N ALA A 205 -0.68 11.74 10.03
CA ALA A 205 0.17 10.81 9.28
C ALA A 205 1.36 11.51 8.63
N ILE A 206 1.10 12.60 7.90
CA ILE A 206 2.14 13.36 7.20
C ILE A 206 3.11 14.01 8.18
N ARG A 207 2.60 14.57 9.28
CA ARG A 207 3.44 15.13 10.34
C ARG A 207 4.38 14.08 10.93
N LYS A 208 3.87 12.90 11.29
CA LYS A 208 4.68 11.82 11.88
C LYS A 208 5.69 11.23 10.90
N TRP A 209 5.32 11.08 9.64
CA TRP A 209 6.26 10.67 8.61
C TRP A 209 7.47 11.64 8.51
N ASP A 210 7.23 12.95 8.42
CA ASP A 210 8.30 13.95 8.32
C ASP A 210 9.13 14.01 9.61
N GLU A 211 8.49 14.00 10.79
CA GLU A 211 9.17 13.97 12.10
C GLU A 211 10.12 12.77 12.23
N TRP A 212 9.64 11.56 11.92
CA TRP A 212 10.45 10.35 12.09
C TRP A 212 11.55 10.23 11.05
N LEU A 213 11.27 10.65 9.81
CA LEU A 213 12.27 10.69 8.75
C LEU A 213 13.45 11.60 9.11
N ARG A 214 13.18 12.73 9.74
CA ARG A 214 14.22 13.67 10.17
C ARG A 214 14.95 13.23 11.44
N ALA A 215 14.22 12.69 12.40
CA ALA A 215 14.76 12.42 13.72
C ALA A 215 15.49 11.07 13.81
N TYR A 216 15.02 10.05 13.09
CA TYR A 216 15.43 8.67 13.35
C TYR A 216 15.97 7.92 12.14
N ALA A 217 15.90 8.49 10.93
CA ALA A 217 16.43 7.86 9.72
C ALA A 217 17.90 8.24 9.47
N PRO A 218 18.63 7.49 8.63
CA PRO A 218 19.99 7.82 8.23
C PRO A 218 20.08 9.22 7.61
N PRO A 219 21.21 9.93 7.79
CA PRO A 219 21.45 11.21 7.13
C PRO A 219 21.24 11.11 5.62
N GLY A 220 20.50 12.09 5.06
CA GLY A 220 20.20 12.13 3.62
C GLY A 220 18.94 11.36 3.22
N ALA A 221 18.31 10.57 4.09
CA ALA A 221 17.10 9.81 3.77
C ALA A 221 15.95 10.69 3.22
N ALA A 222 15.80 11.91 3.75
CA ALA A 222 14.82 12.89 3.27
C ALA A 222 15.03 13.34 1.81
N ALA A 223 16.21 13.16 1.25
CA ALA A 223 16.55 13.48 -0.14
C ALA A 223 16.57 12.25 -1.06
N MET A 224 16.30 11.05 -0.54
CA MET A 224 16.26 9.80 -1.30
C MET A 224 14.87 9.58 -1.90
N ASP A 225 14.82 8.97 -3.08
CA ASP A 225 13.62 8.32 -3.63
C ASP A 225 13.59 6.83 -3.24
N PHE A 226 12.55 6.12 -3.69
CA PHE A 226 12.37 4.69 -3.42
C PHE A 226 13.65 3.88 -3.77
N TYR A 227 14.17 4.03 -4.99
CA TYR A 227 15.31 3.25 -5.47
C TYR A 227 16.60 3.59 -4.70
N GLN A 228 16.82 4.85 -4.37
CA GLN A 228 17.95 5.31 -3.58
C GLN A 228 17.89 4.81 -2.12
N SER A 229 16.70 4.50 -1.61
CA SER A 229 16.51 3.96 -0.25
C SER A 229 16.77 2.45 -0.15
N LEU A 230 16.71 1.69 -1.25
CA LEU A 230 16.83 0.23 -1.25
C LEU A 230 18.14 -0.30 -0.61
N PRO A 231 19.32 0.31 -0.78
CA PRO A 231 20.53 -0.17 -0.11
C PRO A 231 20.44 -0.22 1.41
N SER A 232 19.53 0.54 2.04
CA SER A 232 19.32 0.48 3.49
C SER A 232 18.80 -0.87 3.97
N LEU A 233 18.16 -1.65 3.09
CA LEU A 233 17.62 -2.98 3.40
C LEU A 233 18.70 -4.01 3.69
N SER A 234 19.88 -3.86 3.06
CA SER A 234 21.05 -4.77 3.17
C SER A 234 22.22 -4.18 3.93
N SER A 235 22.24 -2.86 4.19
CA SER A 235 23.35 -2.17 4.85
C SER A 235 23.59 -2.59 6.30
N GLY A 236 22.57 -3.15 6.96
CA GLY A 236 22.68 -3.64 8.33
C GLY A 236 22.72 -2.54 9.39
N ASN A 237 22.32 -1.31 9.11
CA ASN A 237 22.38 -0.17 10.02
C ASN A 237 21.01 0.41 10.42
N VAL A 238 19.90 -0.22 10.03
CA VAL A 238 18.54 0.20 10.36
C VAL A 238 17.87 -0.84 11.26
N ALA A 239 17.20 -0.38 12.33
CA ALA A 239 16.57 -1.26 13.31
C ALA A 239 15.17 -1.74 12.89
N GLN A 240 14.39 -0.85 12.32
CA GLN A 240 13.03 -1.14 11.86
C GLN A 240 12.60 -0.19 10.76
N GLN A 241 11.62 -0.64 9.97
CA GLN A 241 10.93 0.20 8.98
C GLN A 241 9.60 -0.43 8.55
N ILE A 242 8.75 0.35 7.89
CA ILE A 242 7.53 -0.11 7.23
C ILE A 242 7.81 -0.02 5.74
N PHE A 243 7.72 -1.15 5.02
CA PHE A 243 8.11 -1.18 3.62
C PHE A 243 7.49 -2.36 2.85
N TRP A 244 7.49 -2.29 1.52
CA TRP A 244 7.01 -3.39 0.67
C TRP A 244 7.90 -4.62 0.81
N TYR A 245 7.29 -5.78 1.05
CA TYR A 245 8.08 -7.02 1.24
C TYR A 245 8.88 -7.40 -0.02
N THR A 246 8.40 -7.03 -1.20
CA THR A 246 9.10 -7.28 -2.47
C THR A 246 10.46 -6.62 -2.55
N ALA A 247 10.64 -5.46 -1.92
CA ALA A 247 11.93 -4.81 -1.82
C ALA A 247 12.91 -5.59 -0.92
N PHE A 248 12.42 -6.28 0.12
CA PHE A 248 13.22 -7.10 1.01
C PHE A 248 13.57 -8.48 0.44
N THR A 249 12.79 -9.02 -0.50
CA THR A 249 12.95 -10.41 -0.96
C THR A 249 14.37 -10.69 -1.45
N ALA A 250 14.96 -9.79 -2.23
CA ALA A 250 16.34 -9.94 -2.71
C ALA A 250 17.36 -10.00 -1.56
N SER A 251 17.16 -9.19 -0.51
CA SER A 251 18.03 -9.16 0.68
C SER A 251 17.86 -10.39 1.57
N LEU A 252 16.67 -11.00 1.58
CA LEU A 252 16.40 -12.21 2.39
C LEU A 252 16.96 -13.47 1.78
N VAL A 253 16.95 -13.60 0.45
CA VAL A 253 17.34 -14.83 -0.27
C VAL A 253 18.64 -14.67 -1.06
N GLY A 254 19.20 -13.47 -1.12
CA GLY A 254 20.39 -13.16 -1.90
C GLY A 254 21.68 -13.72 -1.27
N LYS A 255 22.55 -14.24 -2.10
CA LYS A 255 23.90 -14.71 -1.73
C LYS A 255 24.98 -13.63 -1.93
N ASP A 256 24.60 -12.35 -1.87
CA ASP A 256 25.55 -11.24 -1.98
C ASP A 256 26.49 -11.25 -0.75
N PRO A 257 27.81 -11.36 -0.92
CA PRO A 257 28.76 -11.33 0.18
C PRO A 257 28.76 -10.00 0.96
N ASN A 258 28.22 -8.93 0.38
CA ASN A 258 28.06 -7.64 1.03
C ASN A 258 26.76 -7.52 1.83
N ASN A 259 25.89 -8.52 1.79
CA ASN A 259 24.63 -8.52 2.51
C ASN A 259 24.89 -8.71 4.03
N LYS A 260 24.66 -7.65 4.80
CA LYS A 260 24.88 -7.61 6.27
C LYS A 260 23.62 -7.97 7.07
N VAL A 261 22.58 -8.46 6.41
CA VAL A 261 21.30 -8.79 7.03
C VAL A 261 20.94 -10.28 6.90
N VAL A 262 21.94 -11.10 6.66
CA VAL A 262 21.88 -12.56 6.77
C VAL A 262 22.90 -13.04 7.80
N ASP A 263 22.60 -14.12 8.49
CA ASP A 263 23.54 -14.75 9.42
C ASP A 263 24.54 -15.68 8.69
N LYS A 264 25.42 -16.32 9.46
CA LYS A 264 26.44 -17.26 8.96
C LYS A 264 25.85 -18.48 8.24
N ASP A 265 24.61 -18.82 8.52
CA ASP A 265 23.87 -19.95 7.94
C ASP A 265 23.01 -19.49 6.72
N GLY A 266 23.10 -18.20 6.33
CA GLY A 266 22.36 -17.60 5.24
C GLY A 266 20.91 -17.25 5.59
N MET A 267 20.55 -17.28 6.88
CA MET A 267 19.19 -16.95 7.32
C MET A 267 19.02 -15.45 7.52
N PRO A 268 17.88 -14.87 7.10
CA PRO A 268 17.64 -13.44 7.22
C PRO A 268 17.56 -12.99 8.67
N LEU A 269 18.20 -11.87 8.98
CA LEU A 269 18.13 -11.19 10.27
C LEU A 269 16.88 -10.31 10.39
N TRP A 270 16.31 -9.91 9.27
CA TRP A 270 15.02 -9.23 9.22
C TRP A 270 13.86 -10.21 9.47
N ARG A 271 12.86 -9.69 10.19
CA ARG A 271 11.55 -10.35 10.31
C ARG A 271 10.45 -9.32 10.10
N MET A 272 9.32 -9.78 9.56
CA MET A 272 8.14 -8.94 9.39
C MET A 272 7.08 -9.24 10.45
N GLY A 273 6.35 -8.19 10.78
CA GLY A 273 5.17 -8.23 11.63
C GLY A 273 4.04 -7.39 11.02
N PRO A 274 2.87 -7.38 11.64
CA PRO A 274 1.79 -6.47 11.27
C PRO A 274 2.23 -5.02 11.42
N SER A 275 1.78 -4.17 10.49
CA SER A 275 1.98 -2.72 10.58
C SER A 275 1.34 -2.15 11.84
N PRO A 276 2.00 -1.24 12.57
CA PRO A 276 1.46 -0.65 13.79
C PRO A 276 0.31 0.31 13.49
N LYS A 277 -0.68 0.35 14.37
CA LYS A 277 -1.88 1.18 14.26
C LYS A 277 -1.64 2.58 14.78
N GLY A 278 -1.99 3.58 13.98
CA GLY A 278 -2.01 4.97 14.42
C GLY A 278 -3.17 5.27 15.41
N PRO A 279 -3.15 6.44 16.05
CA PRO A 279 -4.12 6.76 17.10
C PRO A 279 -5.56 6.91 16.59
N TYR A 280 -5.76 7.17 15.31
CA TYR A 280 -7.08 7.31 14.68
C TYR A 280 -7.63 5.99 14.16
N TRP A 281 -6.80 4.96 14.09
CA TRP A 281 -7.21 3.65 13.58
C TRP A 281 -8.20 2.97 14.54
N GLU A 282 -9.27 2.43 13.96
CA GLU A 282 -10.28 1.66 14.68
C GLU A 282 -10.51 0.30 14.03
N GLN A 283 -10.97 -0.67 14.81
CA GLN A 283 -11.29 -2.00 14.30
C GLN A 283 -12.30 -1.93 13.14
N GLY A 284 -11.97 -2.59 12.03
CA GLY A 284 -12.74 -2.58 10.79
C GLY A 284 -12.24 -1.58 9.74
N MET A 285 -11.20 -0.79 10.06
CA MET A 285 -10.47 0.03 9.08
C MET A 285 -9.38 -0.79 8.40
N LYS A 286 -8.95 -0.34 7.21
CA LYS A 286 -7.73 -0.81 6.55
C LYS A 286 -6.50 -0.47 7.41
N LEU A 287 -5.55 -1.39 7.49
CA LEU A 287 -4.32 -1.18 8.26
C LEU A 287 -3.10 -0.94 7.38
N GLY A 288 -3.11 -1.39 6.16
CA GLY A 288 -2.00 -1.27 5.25
C GLY A 288 -2.40 -1.65 3.84
N TYR A 289 -1.45 -1.54 2.96
CA TYR A 289 -1.59 -1.84 1.55
C TYR A 289 -1.18 -3.29 1.26
N GLN A 290 -2.07 -3.99 0.57
CA GLN A 290 -1.77 -5.19 -0.19
C GLN A 290 -2.34 -4.99 -1.58
N ASP A 291 -1.52 -5.21 -2.60
CA ASP A 291 -1.86 -5.04 -4.00
C ASP A 291 -1.46 -6.26 -4.82
N VAL A 292 -1.93 -6.29 -6.04
CA VAL A 292 -1.54 -7.24 -7.07
C VAL A 292 -1.12 -6.50 -8.33
N GLY A 293 0.13 -6.70 -8.77
CA GLY A 293 0.51 -6.40 -10.15
C GLY A 293 -0.23 -7.37 -11.06
N SER A 294 -0.97 -6.84 -12.03
CA SER A 294 -1.99 -7.62 -12.75
C SER A 294 -2.00 -7.33 -14.24
N TRP A 295 -2.26 -8.36 -15.03
CA TRP A 295 -2.46 -8.24 -16.47
C TRP A 295 -3.74 -7.49 -16.79
N THR A 296 -3.60 -6.39 -17.52
CA THR A 296 -4.71 -5.59 -18.06
C THR A 296 -4.64 -5.60 -19.59
N MET A 297 -5.76 -5.87 -20.24
CA MET A 297 -5.89 -5.79 -21.71
C MET A 297 -6.71 -4.56 -22.11
N PHE A 298 -6.46 -4.04 -23.30
CA PHE A 298 -7.17 -2.88 -23.85
C PHE A 298 -8.28 -3.24 -24.83
N LYS A 299 -9.39 -2.51 -24.78
CA LYS A 299 -10.46 -2.65 -25.78
C LYS A 299 -10.03 -2.20 -27.18
N SER A 300 -9.07 -1.26 -27.28
CA SER A 300 -8.50 -0.81 -28.55
C SER A 300 -7.67 -1.87 -29.29
N THR A 301 -7.22 -2.92 -28.60
CA THR A 301 -6.47 -4.01 -29.23
C THR A 301 -7.41 -4.91 -30.06
N PRO A 302 -7.05 -5.31 -31.30
CA PRO A 302 -7.81 -6.26 -32.09
C PRO A 302 -8.04 -7.59 -31.37
N VAL A 303 -9.18 -8.25 -31.64
CA VAL A 303 -9.63 -9.43 -30.88
C VAL A 303 -8.63 -10.58 -30.94
N ASP A 304 -8.05 -10.86 -32.09
CA ASP A 304 -7.03 -11.90 -32.28
C ASP A 304 -5.78 -11.64 -31.43
N ARG A 305 -5.30 -10.41 -31.38
CA ARG A 305 -4.18 -10.00 -30.53
C ARG A 305 -4.56 -10.02 -29.06
N ARG A 306 -5.81 -9.64 -28.69
CA ARG A 306 -6.32 -9.82 -27.33
C ARG A 306 -6.34 -11.28 -26.89
N LYS A 307 -6.73 -12.19 -27.80
CA LYS A 307 -6.70 -13.64 -27.54
C LYS A 307 -5.27 -14.16 -27.28
N ALA A 308 -4.29 -13.71 -28.06
CA ALA A 308 -2.88 -14.06 -27.85
C ALA A 308 -2.36 -13.50 -26.51
N ALA A 309 -2.65 -12.24 -26.19
CA ALA A 309 -2.29 -11.63 -24.92
C ALA A 309 -2.92 -12.35 -23.71
N TRP A 310 -4.19 -12.76 -23.84
CA TRP A 310 -4.90 -13.51 -22.82
C TRP A 310 -4.30 -14.91 -22.57
N LEU A 311 -3.91 -15.64 -23.61
CA LEU A 311 -3.20 -16.91 -23.48
C LEU A 311 -1.86 -16.74 -22.78
N TYR A 312 -1.10 -15.69 -23.14
CA TYR A 312 0.17 -15.39 -22.49
C TYR A 312 -0.02 -15.03 -21.00
N ALA A 313 -0.99 -14.18 -20.68
CA ALA A 313 -1.32 -13.84 -19.30
C ALA A 313 -1.64 -15.09 -18.47
N GLN A 314 -2.50 -15.98 -18.98
CA GLN A 314 -2.83 -17.25 -18.31
C GLN A 314 -1.63 -18.17 -18.12
N PHE A 315 -0.71 -18.22 -19.10
CA PHE A 315 0.55 -18.97 -18.98
C PHE A 315 1.39 -18.45 -17.82
N THR A 316 1.61 -17.11 -17.73
CA THR A 316 2.47 -16.50 -16.69
C THR A 316 1.95 -16.71 -15.27
N VAL A 317 0.64 -16.91 -15.11
CA VAL A 317 -0.02 -17.12 -13.82
C VAL A 317 -0.50 -18.57 -13.62
N SER A 318 -0.11 -19.50 -14.47
CA SER A 318 -0.41 -20.92 -14.28
C SER A 318 0.18 -21.44 -12.96
N LYS A 319 -0.42 -22.47 -12.36
CA LYS A 319 0.04 -23.02 -11.06
C LYS A 319 1.53 -23.36 -11.06
N THR A 320 2.02 -23.99 -12.13
CA THR A 320 3.43 -24.38 -12.25
C THR A 320 4.36 -23.18 -12.37
N VAL A 321 3.99 -22.18 -13.20
CA VAL A 321 4.83 -20.97 -13.36
C VAL A 321 4.80 -20.14 -12.08
N SER A 322 3.65 -19.99 -11.42
CA SER A 322 3.54 -19.28 -10.14
C SER A 322 4.40 -19.92 -9.05
N LEU A 323 4.44 -21.25 -8.96
CA LEU A 323 5.31 -21.95 -8.02
C LEU A 323 6.80 -21.68 -8.30
N LYS A 324 7.23 -21.74 -9.57
CA LYS A 324 8.61 -21.43 -9.96
C LYS A 324 8.99 -19.96 -9.67
N LYS A 325 8.06 -19.03 -9.92
CA LYS A 325 8.28 -17.61 -9.56
C LYS A 325 8.47 -17.44 -8.06
N ALA A 326 7.69 -18.14 -7.24
CA ALA A 326 7.84 -18.13 -5.78
C ALA A 326 9.18 -18.71 -5.32
N ASP A 327 9.64 -19.81 -5.94
CA ASP A 327 10.92 -20.45 -5.59
C ASP A 327 12.14 -19.56 -5.84
N VAL A 328 12.11 -18.66 -6.80
CA VAL A 328 13.19 -17.72 -7.05
C VAL A 328 13.07 -16.40 -6.25
N GLY A 329 12.15 -16.35 -5.28
CA GLY A 329 11.95 -15.19 -4.41
C GLY A 329 11.07 -14.11 -4.98
N LEU A 330 10.37 -14.39 -6.09
CA LEU A 330 9.35 -13.51 -6.64
C LEU A 330 8.03 -13.69 -5.89
N THR A 331 7.12 -12.77 -6.10
CA THR A 331 5.80 -12.79 -5.46
C THR A 331 4.93 -13.94 -5.98
N PHE A 332 4.01 -14.40 -5.19
CA PHE A 332 3.12 -15.50 -5.55
C PHE A 332 1.64 -15.06 -5.48
N VAL A 333 0.84 -15.59 -6.39
CA VAL A 333 -0.58 -15.20 -6.56
C VAL A 333 -1.54 -16.36 -6.37
N ARG A 334 -1.05 -17.55 -6.01
CA ARG A 334 -1.84 -18.78 -5.92
C ARG A 334 -1.87 -19.33 -4.49
N LYS A 335 -3.06 -19.72 -4.02
CA LYS A 335 -3.22 -20.47 -2.77
C LYS A 335 -2.52 -21.83 -2.82
N SER A 336 -2.54 -22.48 -3.99
CA SER A 336 -1.82 -23.73 -4.22
C SER A 336 -0.32 -23.61 -3.99
N THR A 337 0.31 -22.47 -4.32
CA THR A 337 1.71 -22.20 -4.01
C THR A 337 1.94 -22.11 -2.49
N LEU A 338 1.07 -21.40 -1.75
CA LEU A 338 1.14 -21.33 -0.29
C LEU A 338 0.96 -22.68 0.41
N ASN A 339 0.27 -23.61 -0.23
CA ASN A 339 0.00 -24.95 0.29
C ASN A 339 1.01 -25.99 -0.20
N ASP A 340 1.90 -25.62 -1.14
CA ASP A 340 2.94 -26.52 -1.62
C ASP A 340 3.94 -26.83 -0.51
N LYS A 341 4.21 -28.13 -0.28
CA LYS A 341 5.06 -28.59 0.81
C LYS A 341 6.52 -28.23 0.63
N HIS A 342 7.01 -28.20 -0.62
CA HIS A 342 8.39 -27.82 -0.91
C HIS A 342 8.58 -26.34 -0.65
N PHE A 343 7.70 -25.49 -1.19
CA PHE A 343 7.77 -24.05 -0.99
C PHE A 343 7.64 -23.65 0.50
N THR A 344 6.72 -24.27 1.25
CA THR A 344 6.49 -23.94 2.64
C THR A 344 7.62 -24.33 3.59
N LYS A 345 8.48 -25.28 3.21
CA LYS A 345 9.71 -25.58 3.97
C LYS A 345 10.68 -24.39 4.00
N ARG A 346 10.56 -23.48 3.06
CA ARG A 346 11.37 -22.26 2.97
C ARG A 346 10.84 -21.12 3.84
N ALA A 347 9.72 -21.30 4.59
CA ALA A 347 9.15 -20.25 5.44
C ALA A 347 10.18 -19.52 6.34
N PRO A 348 11.17 -20.21 6.97
CA PRO A 348 12.22 -19.54 7.77
C PRO A 348 13.07 -18.54 6.95
N GLU A 349 13.29 -18.81 5.67
CA GLU A 349 14.07 -17.96 4.75
C GLU A 349 13.30 -16.71 4.30
N LEU A 350 11.99 -16.67 4.49
CA LEU A 350 11.10 -15.64 3.96
C LEU A 350 10.65 -14.61 5.03
N GLY A 351 11.31 -14.61 6.20
CA GLY A 351 11.17 -13.55 7.21
C GLY A 351 9.78 -13.34 7.80
N GLY A 352 8.82 -14.26 7.61
CA GLY A 352 7.43 -14.15 8.09
C GLY A 352 6.39 -13.97 6.97
N LEU A 353 6.80 -14.04 5.72
CA LEU A 353 5.89 -13.84 4.57
C LEU A 353 4.79 -14.91 4.49
N ILE A 354 5.13 -16.18 4.77
CA ILE A 354 4.16 -17.27 4.78
C ILE A 354 3.13 -17.07 5.90
N GLU A 355 3.59 -16.65 7.07
CA GLU A 355 2.75 -16.34 8.24
C GLU A 355 1.76 -15.21 7.90
N PHE A 356 2.22 -14.13 7.25
CA PHE A 356 1.34 -13.06 6.78
C PHE A 356 0.23 -13.60 5.88
N TYR A 357 0.57 -14.34 4.82
CA TYR A 357 -0.43 -14.83 3.86
C TYR A 357 -1.37 -15.89 4.44
N ARG A 358 -1.01 -16.57 5.52
CA ARG A 358 -1.84 -17.52 6.24
C ARG A 358 -2.64 -16.91 7.40
N SER A 359 -2.29 -15.70 7.81
CA SER A 359 -2.99 -15.00 8.90
C SER A 359 -4.37 -14.50 8.46
N ASP A 360 -5.37 -14.66 9.31
CA ASP A 360 -6.68 -14.02 9.14
C ASP A 360 -6.59 -12.49 9.22
N ASN A 361 -5.59 -11.97 9.95
CA ASN A 361 -5.34 -10.53 10.04
C ASN A 361 -4.99 -9.90 8.67
N ARG A 362 -4.54 -10.67 7.68
CA ARG A 362 -4.29 -10.20 6.32
C ARG A 362 -5.49 -9.50 5.69
N ASN A 363 -6.71 -9.82 6.12
CA ASN A 363 -7.92 -9.24 5.56
C ASN A 363 -8.06 -7.72 5.76
N VAL A 364 -7.29 -7.11 6.68
CA VAL A 364 -7.25 -5.66 6.84
C VAL A 364 -6.22 -4.97 5.93
N TRP A 365 -5.37 -5.73 5.21
CA TRP A 365 -4.57 -5.24 4.11
C TRP A 365 -5.38 -5.35 2.82
N SER A 366 -5.52 -4.26 2.12
CA SER A 366 -6.28 -4.22 0.86
C SER A 366 -5.72 -3.15 -0.09
N PRO A 367 -6.03 -3.22 -1.39
CA PRO A 367 -5.56 -2.23 -2.35
C PRO A 367 -6.12 -0.86 -1.99
N THR A 368 -5.41 0.15 -2.43
CA THR A 368 -5.87 1.54 -2.52
C THR A 368 -6.46 1.78 -3.91
N GLY A 369 -7.10 2.87 -4.17
CA GLY A 369 -7.41 3.29 -5.53
C GLY A 369 -8.73 2.83 -6.13
N ILE A 370 -9.48 1.89 -5.55
CA ILE A 370 -10.79 1.46 -6.10
C ILE A 370 -11.80 2.64 -6.22
N ASN A 371 -11.69 3.60 -5.31
CA ASN A 371 -12.53 4.79 -5.29
C ASN A 371 -11.91 5.99 -6.00
N VAL A 372 -10.65 5.88 -6.42
CA VAL A 372 -9.89 6.96 -7.06
C VAL A 372 -10.24 7.04 -8.54
N PRO A 373 -10.87 8.14 -8.99
CA PRO A 373 -11.42 8.19 -10.36
C PRO A 373 -10.38 8.43 -11.45
N ASP A 374 -9.27 9.08 -11.13
CA ASP A 374 -8.12 9.31 -12.01
C ASP A 374 -6.84 9.18 -11.17
N TYR A 375 -6.40 7.95 -10.95
CA TYR A 375 -5.23 7.65 -10.13
C TYR A 375 -3.97 8.37 -10.62
N PRO A 376 -3.59 8.34 -11.91
CA PRO A 376 -2.37 9.00 -12.37
C PRO A 376 -2.31 10.48 -12.03
N LYS A 377 -3.46 11.17 -12.13
CA LYS A 377 -3.53 12.60 -11.87
C LYS A 377 -3.57 12.91 -10.37
N LEU A 378 -4.38 12.19 -9.62
CA LEU A 378 -4.49 12.40 -8.17
C LEU A 378 -3.21 12.00 -7.44
N ALA A 379 -2.56 10.89 -7.83
CA ALA A 379 -1.28 10.47 -7.27
C ALA A 379 -0.17 11.51 -7.56
N GLN A 380 -0.22 12.20 -8.72
CA GLN A 380 0.69 13.29 -9.01
C GLN A 380 0.55 14.44 -8.01
N LEU A 381 -0.66 14.81 -7.63
CA LEU A 381 -0.90 15.83 -6.62
C LEU A 381 -0.30 15.41 -5.27
N TRP A 382 -0.47 14.15 -4.88
CA TRP A 382 0.08 13.64 -3.62
C TRP A 382 1.58 13.88 -3.50
N TRP A 383 2.40 13.40 -4.44
CA TRP A 383 3.85 13.56 -4.31
C TRP A 383 4.33 15.00 -4.45
N GLN A 384 3.61 15.82 -5.23
CA GLN A 384 3.94 17.24 -5.37
C GLN A 384 3.76 17.97 -4.04
N HIS A 385 2.62 17.80 -3.38
CA HIS A 385 2.32 18.47 -2.12
C HIS A 385 3.10 17.88 -0.93
N ILE A 386 3.21 16.57 -0.80
CA ILE A 386 3.99 15.98 0.29
C ILE A 386 5.46 16.43 0.25
N GLY A 387 6.03 16.60 -0.94
CA GLY A 387 7.36 17.20 -1.09
C GLY A 387 7.49 18.63 -0.52
N GLU A 388 6.38 19.38 -0.41
CA GLU A 388 6.36 20.71 0.19
C GLU A 388 6.53 20.66 1.71
N VAL A 389 6.03 19.61 2.38
CA VAL A 389 6.29 19.38 3.81
C VAL A 389 7.76 19.07 4.03
N ASN A 390 8.29 18.12 3.27
CA ASN A 390 9.69 17.71 3.41
C ASN A 390 10.67 18.86 3.12
N SER A 391 10.34 19.77 2.21
CA SER A 391 11.15 20.99 1.96
C SER A 391 10.97 22.09 3.03
N GLY A 392 10.00 21.95 3.94
CA GLY A 392 9.65 22.97 4.92
C GLY A 392 8.92 24.20 4.34
N THR A 393 8.41 24.09 3.10
CA THR A 393 7.71 25.19 2.42
C THR A 393 6.34 25.46 3.07
N PHE A 394 5.63 24.42 3.45
CA PHE A 394 4.32 24.51 4.10
C PHE A 394 4.24 23.55 5.29
N THR A 395 3.39 23.89 6.25
CA THR A 395 3.05 22.99 7.35
C THR A 395 2.24 21.78 6.81
N PRO A 396 2.21 20.64 7.52
CA PRO A 396 1.38 19.50 7.14
C PRO A 396 -0.09 19.87 6.90
N GLN A 397 -0.69 20.73 7.75
CA GLN A 397 -2.08 21.15 7.56
C GLN A 397 -2.26 21.98 6.28
N GLN A 398 -1.42 22.98 6.05
CA GLN A 398 -1.49 23.83 4.85
C GLN A 398 -1.30 23.01 3.58
N THR A 399 -0.39 22.04 3.60
CA THR A 399 -0.16 21.12 2.49
C THR A 399 -1.40 20.27 2.19
N MET A 400 -1.99 19.68 3.22
CA MET A 400 -3.14 18.82 3.07
C MET A 400 -4.40 19.57 2.65
N ASP A 401 -4.57 20.82 3.10
CA ASP A 401 -5.66 21.69 2.65
C ASP A 401 -5.56 21.98 1.16
N ARG A 402 -4.37 22.36 0.68
CA ARG A 402 -4.10 22.59 -0.76
C ARG A 402 -4.31 21.32 -1.59
N LEU A 403 -3.80 20.19 -1.11
CA LEU A 403 -3.98 18.90 -1.78
C LEU A 403 -5.45 18.53 -1.93
N ALA A 404 -6.23 18.66 -0.85
CA ALA A 404 -7.66 18.33 -0.86
C ALA A 404 -8.45 19.24 -1.80
N ASP A 405 -8.13 20.54 -1.84
CA ASP A 405 -8.76 21.48 -2.77
C ASP A 405 -8.44 21.15 -4.23
N GLU A 406 -7.18 20.80 -4.55
CA GLU A 406 -6.79 20.44 -5.90
C GLU A 406 -7.37 19.08 -6.32
N MET A 407 -7.49 18.10 -5.42
CA MET A 407 -8.20 16.85 -5.68
C MET A 407 -9.67 17.11 -6.02
N ASP A 408 -10.35 17.93 -5.24
CA ASP A 408 -11.75 18.32 -5.52
C ASP A 408 -11.88 19.07 -6.85
N LEU A 409 -10.91 19.92 -7.21
CA LEU A 409 -10.88 20.60 -8.52
C LEU A 409 -10.74 19.61 -9.69
N VAL A 410 -9.87 18.61 -9.58
CA VAL A 410 -9.77 17.53 -10.58
C VAL A 410 -11.09 16.80 -10.72
N MET A 411 -11.69 16.39 -9.62
CA MET A 411 -12.97 15.67 -9.61
C MET A 411 -14.11 16.53 -10.16
N SER A 412 -14.13 17.85 -9.89
CA SER A 412 -15.15 18.76 -10.46
C SER A 412 -15.06 18.88 -11.98
N ARG A 413 -13.85 18.87 -12.54
CA ARG A 413 -13.64 18.87 -14.00
C ARG A 413 -14.12 17.55 -14.63
N MET A 414 -13.88 16.42 -13.95
CA MET A 414 -14.41 15.13 -14.39
C MET A 414 -15.94 15.11 -14.35
N GLU A 415 -16.55 15.62 -13.27
CA GLU A 415 -18.01 15.75 -13.16
C GLU A 415 -18.59 16.61 -14.30
N ALA A 416 -17.95 17.73 -14.61
CA ALA A 416 -18.37 18.60 -15.72
C ALA A 416 -18.26 17.89 -17.07
N ALA A 417 -17.21 17.13 -17.30
CA ALA A 417 -17.01 16.37 -18.53
C ALA A 417 -18.02 15.21 -18.69
N ASP A 418 -18.49 14.63 -17.58
CA ASP A 418 -19.43 13.52 -17.56
C ASP A 418 -20.88 13.97 -17.85
N LYS A 419 -21.22 15.24 -17.62
CA LYS A 419 -22.56 15.77 -17.82
C LYS A 419 -22.99 15.63 -19.28
N GLY A 420 -24.01 14.81 -19.52
CA GLY A 420 -24.57 14.55 -20.85
C GLY A 420 -23.83 13.53 -21.71
N SER A 421 -22.68 13.01 -21.26
CA SER A 421 -21.87 12.04 -22.02
C SER A 421 -21.83 10.65 -21.42
N ASN A 422 -22.09 10.52 -20.10
CA ASN A 422 -21.87 9.29 -19.33
C ASN A 422 -20.44 8.71 -19.52
N ALA A 423 -19.45 9.60 -19.59
CA ALA A 423 -18.07 9.26 -19.92
C ALA A 423 -17.43 8.23 -18.95
N TYR A 424 -17.94 8.13 -17.72
CA TYR A 424 -17.43 7.25 -16.68
C TYR A 424 -18.41 6.12 -16.30
N GLY A 425 -19.35 5.76 -17.19
CA GLY A 425 -20.23 4.60 -16.99
C GLY A 425 -21.13 4.68 -15.77
N GLY A 426 -21.52 5.90 -15.35
CA GLY A 426 -22.32 6.12 -14.15
C GLY A 426 -21.54 6.13 -12.84
N CYS A 427 -20.22 5.93 -12.87
CA CYS A 427 -19.31 5.92 -11.70
C CYS A 427 -18.46 7.20 -11.57
N GLY A 428 -18.78 8.27 -12.27
CA GLY A 428 -18.04 9.53 -12.25
C GLY A 428 -18.23 10.31 -10.93
N PRO A 429 -17.36 11.29 -10.66
CA PRO A 429 -17.54 12.17 -9.50
C PRO A 429 -18.88 12.92 -9.52
N ARG A 430 -19.44 13.10 -8.32
CA ARG A 430 -20.69 13.87 -8.06
C ARG A 430 -20.49 14.66 -6.77
N LEU A 431 -19.79 15.80 -6.86
CA LEU A 431 -19.30 16.49 -5.69
C LEU A 431 -20.40 17.05 -4.79
N ASN A 432 -20.29 16.78 -3.52
CA ASN A 432 -21.10 17.44 -2.50
C ASN A 432 -20.92 18.96 -2.55
N LYS A 433 -21.97 19.73 -2.28
CA LYS A 433 -21.83 21.17 -2.05
C LYS A 433 -20.99 21.40 -0.79
N PRO A 434 -20.02 22.32 -0.82
CA PRO A 434 -19.23 22.64 0.36
C PRO A 434 -20.13 23.10 1.53
N ARG A 435 -19.79 22.67 2.74
CA ARG A 435 -20.41 23.05 3.99
C ARG A 435 -19.35 23.22 5.06
N GLU A 436 -19.70 23.89 6.16
CA GLU A 436 -18.83 23.92 7.32
C GLU A 436 -18.41 22.52 7.75
N ALA A 437 -17.14 22.35 8.12
CA ALA A 437 -16.60 21.06 8.53
C ALA A 437 -17.40 20.42 9.67
N SER A 438 -17.95 21.22 10.58
CA SER A 438 -18.83 20.78 11.68
C SER A 438 -20.08 20.04 11.21
N TYR A 439 -20.62 20.36 10.05
CA TYR A 439 -21.75 19.63 9.46
C TYR A 439 -21.39 18.15 9.21
N TRP A 440 -20.15 17.88 8.81
CA TRP A 440 -19.68 16.54 8.47
C TRP A 440 -19.19 15.75 9.68
N LEU A 441 -18.77 16.41 10.77
CA LEU A 441 -18.20 15.76 11.97
C LEU A 441 -19.10 14.69 12.60
N ASN A 442 -20.43 14.79 12.40
CA ASN A 442 -21.40 13.80 12.89
C ASN A 442 -21.75 12.75 11.84
N LYS A 443 -21.22 12.83 10.65
CA LYS A 443 -21.42 11.84 9.58
C LYS A 443 -20.43 10.69 9.71
N ALA A 444 -20.85 9.50 9.29
CA ALA A 444 -19.96 8.34 9.23
C ALA A 444 -18.76 8.62 8.32
N GLY A 445 -17.58 8.15 8.71
CA GLY A 445 -16.33 8.37 7.99
C GLY A 445 -15.71 9.76 8.13
N SER A 446 -16.29 10.65 8.92
CA SER A 446 -15.67 11.96 9.21
C SER A 446 -14.70 11.83 10.35
N PRO A 447 -13.40 12.08 10.13
CA PRO A 447 -12.38 11.99 11.19
C PRO A 447 -12.59 13.12 12.19
N LYS A 448 -12.51 12.77 13.48
CA LYS A 448 -12.56 13.75 14.59
C LYS A 448 -11.17 13.89 15.18
N ALA A 449 -10.78 15.13 15.52
CA ALA A 449 -9.55 15.34 16.26
C ALA A 449 -9.54 14.57 17.59
N LYS A 450 -8.39 13.99 17.93
CA LYS A 450 -8.20 13.27 19.19
C LYS A 450 -7.40 14.13 20.16
N VAL A 451 -7.80 14.12 21.42
CA VAL A 451 -7.10 14.84 22.50
C VAL A 451 -5.75 14.18 22.78
N ASN A 452 -5.71 12.85 22.75
CA ASN A 452 -4.48 12.09 22.95
C ASN A 452 -4.08 11.37 21.65
N GLU A 453 -3.11 11.92 20.94
CA GLU A 453 -2.52 11.33 19.74
C GLU A 453 -1.31 10.42 20.04
N LYS A 454 -0.83 10.39 21.29
CA LYS A 454 0.27 9.51 21.74
C LYS A 454 -0.15 8.66 22.95
N PRO A 455 -0.99 7.63 22.76
CA PRO A 455 -1.32 6.69 23.82
C PRO A 455 -0.08 5.92 24.28
N GLN A 456 -0.14 5.22 25.42
CA GLN A 456 0.95 4.36 25.90
C GLN A 456 1.39 3.37 24.80
N GLY A 457 2.70 3.23 24.62
CA GLY A 457 3.30 2.26 23.71
C GLY A 457 2.92 0.84 24.08
N LYS A 458 2.62 0.01 23.08
CA LYS A 458 2.24 -1.39 23.23
C LYS A 458 2.95 -2.24 22.19
N THR A 459 3.55 -3.34 22.65
CA THR A 459 4.19 -4.35 21.80
C THR A 459 3.63 -5.74 22.10
N VAL A 460 3.89 -6.66 21.17
CA VAL A 460 3.64 -8.10 21.35
C VAL A 460 4.89 -8.90 21.02
N ALA A 461 5.02 -10.09 21.58
CA ALA A 461 6.09 -11.00 21.21
C ALA A 461 5.94 -11.42 19.74
N PHE A 462 7.06 -11.63 19.04
CA PHE A 462 7.04 -11.98 17.61
C PHE A 462 6.15 -13.21 17.30
N LYS A 463 6.24 -14.26 18.14
CA LYS A 463 5.44 -15.48 17.97
C LYS A 463 3.92 -15.27 18.04
N ASP A 464 3.48 -14.13 18.55
CA ASP A 464 2.07 -13.77 18.76
C ASP A 464 1.61 -12.65 17.81
N ALA A 465 2.52 -12.13 16.99
CA ALA A 465 2.27 -10.93 16.18
C ALA A 465 1.19 -11.13 15.10
N TRP A 466 1.04 -12.35 14.58
CA TRP A 466 0.08 -12.70 13.54
C TRP A 466 -1.19 -13.42 14.03
N LYS A 467 -1.38 -13.49 15.36
CA LYS A 467 -2.57 -14.09 16.00
C LYS A 467 -3.75 -13.14 16.06
#